data_00e8bb97843afdfaf56f98ddbf3373d2
#
_entry.id   00e8bb97843afdfaf56f98ddbf3373d2
#
_cell.length_a   1.000
_cell.length_b   1.000
_cell.length_c   1.000
_cell.angle_alpha   90.00
_cell.angle_beta   90.00
_cell.angle_gamma   90.00
#
_symmetry.space_group_name_H-M   'P 1'
#
loop_
_entity.id
_entity.type
_entity.pdbx_description
1 polymer ?
#
loop_
_entity_poly.entity_id
_entity_poly.type
_entity_poly.pdbx_seq_one_letter_code
_entity_poly.pdbx_strand_id
1 'polypeptide(L)'
;FGKYFDDRGVVLQTENEGVAHFAQKLYRRCGVQGTVISKERPTGPVYEFSVKDPDEVAKMLALFGHTGKEPTLRIRPENFKCQNCMQAFIATAFLCCGTMTDPEKSYNLEFLSTRHYLSQQLEAMLAEHNFHPHRALRKGANTIYIKAADHIEDLLTFMGAGGAAMRIMDQRMYNEMR
;
A
#
# COMPACT_ATOMS: atom_id res chain seq x y z
N PHE A 1 0.90 -6.62 -0.98
CA PHE A 1 -0.18 -6.15 -0.11
C PHE A 1 -1.59 -6.29 -0.72
N GLY A 2 -1.73 -6.64 -2.00
CA GLY A 2 -3.02 -6.96 -2.61
C GLY A 2 -3.66 -8.24 -2.03
N LYS A 3 -4.86 -8.57 -2.49
CA LYS A 3 -5.63 -9.72 -2.02
C LYS A 3 -4.96 -11.06 -2.32
N TYR A 4 -4.46 -11.23 -3.56
CA TYR A 4 -3.69 -12.38 -4.01
C TYR A 4 -2.41 -11.94 -4.72
N PHE A 5 -1.38 -12.73 -4.57
CA PHE A 5 -0.13 -12.64 -5.31
C PHE A 5 0.53 -14.02 -5.25
N ASP A 6 0.19 -14.88 -6.19
CA ASP A 6 0.67 -16.25 -6.30
C ASP A 6 0.56 -16.76 -7.75
N ASP A 7 0.80 -18.04 -7.99
CA ASP A 7 0.73 -18.68 -9.31
C ASP A 7 -0.69 -18.72 -9.93
N ARG A 8 -1.73 -18.42 -9.13
CA ARG A 8 -3.12 -18.28 -9.63
C ARG A 8 -3.40 -16.87 -10.16
N GLY A 9 -2.56 -15.92 -9.83
CA GLY A 9 -2.67 -14.56 -10.29
C GLY A 9 -2.39 -13.48 -9.25
N VAL A 10 -2.65 -12.25 -9.67
CA VAL A 10 -2.62 -11.07 -8.81
C VAL A 10 -4.00 -10.45 -8.77
N VAL A 11 -4.45 -10.11 -7.59
CA VAL A 11 -5.73 -9.42 -7.38
C VAL A 11 -5.53 -8.28 -6.39
N LEU A 12 -5.82 -7.06 -6.82
CA LEU A 12 -5.96 -5.87 -5.99
C LEU A 12 -7.44 -5.52 -5.89
N GLN A 13 -7.96 -5.40 -4.67
CA GLN A 13 -9.30 -4.86 -4.41
C GLN A 13 -9.18 -3.50 -3.73
N THR A 14 -9.97 -2.54 -4.18
CA THR A 14 -10.01 -1.18 -3.64
C THR A 14 -11.40 -0.57 -3.82
N GLU A 15 -11.78 0.36 -2.95
CA GLU A 15 -12.99 1.18 -3.08
C GLU A 15 -12.76 2.41 -3.97
N ASN A 16 -11.50 2.66 -4.37
CA ASN A 16 -11.13 3.78 -5.22
C ASN A 16 -10.87 3.31 -6.66
N GLU A 17 -11.75 3.73 -7.59
CA GLU A 17 -11.64 3.41 -9.00
C GLU A 17 -10.30 3.85 -9.61
N GLY A 18 -9.83 5.04 -9.25
CA GLY A 18 -8.56 5.58 -9.73
C GLY A 18 -7.36 4.71 -9.36
N VAL A 19 -7.37 4.10 -8.16
CA VAL A 19 -6.31 3.17 -7.73
C VAL A 19 -6.31 1.90 -8.56
N ALA A 20 -7.48 1.33 -8.88
CA ALA A 20 -7.58 0.14 -9.73
C ALA A 20 -7.05 0.39 -11.15
N HIS A 21 -7.46 1.50 -11.75
CA HIS A 21 -6.99 1.90 -13.09
C HIS A 21 -5.51 2.31 -13.09
N PHE A 22 -5.03 2.93 -12.02
CA PHE A 22 -3.61 3.22 -11.87
C PHE A 22 -2.76 1.94 -11.83
N ALA A 23 -3.19 0.92 -11.07
CA ALA A 23 -2.56 -0.39 -11.06
C ALA A 23 -2.52 -1.00 -12.47
N GLN A 24 -3.65 -1.01 -13.20
CA GLN A 24 -3.71 -1.50 -14.58
C GLN A 24 -2.71 -0.78 -15.49
N LYS A 25 -2.62 0.54 -15.38
CA LYS A 25 -1.68 1.35 -16.16
C LYS A 25 -0.22 1.01 -15.86
N LEU A 26 0.12 0.82 -14.58
CA LEU A 26 1.48 0.44 -14.17
C LEU A 26 1.87 -0.94 -14.71
N TYR A 27 1.01 -1.94 -14.52
CA TYR A 27 1.28 -3.29 -15.03
C TYR A 27 1.42 -3.33 -16.55
N ARG A 28 0.57 -2.59 -17.28
CA ARG A 28 0.69 -2.46 -18.73
C ARG A 28 2.03 -1.85 -19.15
N ARG A 29 2.57 -0.89 -18.42
CA ARG A 29 3.91 -0.34 -18.68
C ARG A 29 5.03 -1.35 -18.47
N CYS A 30 4.81 -2.34 -17.61
CA CYS A 30 5.72 -3.46 -17.40
C CYS A 30 5.50 -4.62 -18.41
N GLY A 31 4.63 -4.44 -19.40
CA GLY A 31 4.33 -5.47 -20.40
C GLY A 31 3.33 -6.54 -19.93
N VAL A 32 2.66 -6.32 -18.80
CA VAL A 32 1.68 -7.26 -18.22
C VAL A 32 0.27 -6.74 -18.44
N GLN A 33 -0.61 -7.60 -18.97
CA GLN A 33 -2.02 -7.27 -19.21
C GLN A 33 -2.86 -7.70 -18.00
N GLY A 34 -3.74 -6.80 -17.57
CA GLY A 34 -4.70 -7.07 -16.50
C GLY A 34 -6.03 -6.37 -16.76
N THR A 35 -7.07 -6.81 -16.08
CA THR A 35 -8.44 -6.30 -16.22
C THR A 35 -8.90 -5.61 -14.94
N VAL A 36 -9.72 -4.56 -15.11
CA VAL A 36 -10.43 -3.90 -14.01
C VAL A 36 -11.91 -4.21 -14.16
N ILE A 37 -12.54 -4.64 -13.07
CA ILE A 37 -14.00 -4.86 -12.99
C ILE A 37 -14.55 -4.12 -11.77
N SER A 38 -15.79 -3.66 -11.87
CA SER A 38 -16.56 -3.11 -10.75
C SER A 38 -17.53 -4.14 -10.20
N LYS A 39 -17.69 -4.18 -8.88
CA LYS A 39 -18.65 -5.04 -8.16
C LYS A 39 -19.42 -4.18 -7.18
N GLU A 40 -20.75 -4.17 -7.31
CA GLU A 40 -21.60 -3.49 -6.35
C GLU A 40 -21.68 -4.28 -5.03
N ARG A 41 -21.61 -3.57 -3.92
CA ARG A 41 -21.82 -4.09 -2.56
C ARG A 41 -22.79 -3.17 -1.81
N PRO A 42 -23.45 -3.66 -0.73
CA PRO A 42 -24.30 -2.80 0.09
C PRO A 42 -23.59 -1.56 0.67
N THR A 43 -22.27 -1.64 0.83
CA THR A 43 -21.42 -0.54 1.35
C THR A 43 -20.87 0.37 0.27
N GLY A 44 -21.22 0.15 -1.02
CA GLY A 44 -20.71 0.89 -2.16
C GLY A 44 -19.90 0.04 -3.13
N PRO A 45 -19.51 0.60 -4.28
CA PRO A 45 -18.78 -0.13 -5.32
C PRO A 45 -17.37 -0.52 -4.84
N VAL A 46 -16.93 -1.68 -5.29
CA VAL A 46 -15.55 -2.16 -5.11
C VAL A 46 -14.97 -2.49 -6.48
N TYR A 47 -13.79 -1.97 -6.73
CA TYR A 47 -13.04 -2.17 -7.97
C TYR A 47 -11.99 -3.26 -7.75
N GLU A 48 -11.88 -4.16 -8.71
CA GLU A 48 -10.91 -5.25 -8.69
C GLU A 48 -10.04 -5.18 -9.93
N PHE A 49 -8.76 -4.87 -9.75
CA PHE A 49 -7.75 -5.09 -10.79
C PHE A 49 -7.22 -6.52 -10.64
N SER A 50 -7.14 -7.26 -11.74
CA SER A 50 -6.65 -8.64 -11.72
C SER A 50 -5.82 -9.00 -12.95
N VAL A 51 -4.78 -9.84 -12.72
CA VAL A 51 -4.01 -10.55 -13.73
C VAL A 51 -4.25 -12.03 -13.47
N LYS A 52 -4.91 -12.73 -14.40
CA LYS A 52 -5.31 -14.14 -14.24
C LYS A 52 -4.90 -15.01 -15.42
N ASP A 53 -4.52 -14.41 -16.55
CA ASP A 53 -3.96 -15.16 -17.68
C ASP A 53 -2.64 -15.80 -17.26
N PRO A 54 -2.42 -17.12 -17.47
CA PRO A 54 -1.23 -17.82 -16.99
C PRO A 54 0.08 -17.25 -17.55
N ASP A 55 0.10 -16.82 -18.82
CA ASP A 55 1.29 -16.25 -19.44
C ASP A 55 1.61 -14.88 -18.86
N GLU A 56 0.58 -14.06 -18.62
CA GLU A 56 0.73 -12.76 -17.99
C GLU A 56 1.16 -12.88 -16.51
N VAL A 57 0.63 -13.87 -15.79
CA VAL A 57 1.04 -14.19 -14.41
C VAL A 57 2.51 -14.62 -14.39
N ALA A 58 2.93 -15.49 -15.30
CA ALA A 58 4.31 -15.94 -15.38
C ALA A 58 5.28 -14.77 -15.68
N LYS A 59 4.92 -13.88 -16.62
CA LYS A 59 5.69 -12.66 -16.90
C LYS A 59 5.83 -11.78 -15.67
N MET A 60 4.76 -11.54 -14.97
CA MET A 60 4.73 -10.70 -13.79
C MET A 60 5.59 -11.29 -12.67
N LEU A 61 5.43 -12.57 -12.35
CA LEU A 61 6.22 -13.24 -11.32
C LEU A 61 7.72 -13.17 -11.66
N ALA A 62 8.10 -13.50 -12.90
CA ALA A 62 9.48 -13.42 -13.36
C ALA A 62 10.06 -12.00 -13.26
N LEU A 63 9.26 -10.97 -13.59
CA LEU A 63 9.67 -9.57 -13.54
C LEU A 63 10.10 -9.15 -12.12
N PHE A 64 9.41 -9.64 -11.10
CA PHE A 64 9.67 -9.31 -9.69
C PHE A 64 10.46 -10.38 -8.93
N GLY A 65 10.94 -11.42 -9.63
CA GLY A 65 11.77 -12.46 -9.03
C GLY A 65 11.01 -13.43 -8.12
N HIS A 66 9.72 -13.66 -8.39
CA HIS A 66 8.88 -14.60 -7.67
C HIS A 66 8.55 -15.82 -8.52
N THR A 67 8.26 -16.95 -7.86
CA THR A 67 7.78 -18.18 -8.50
C THR A 67 6.26 -18.36 -8.37
N GLY A 68 5.64 -17.62 -7.44
CA GLY A 68 4.23 -17.77 -7.08
C GLY A 68 3.94 -18.95 -6.14
N LYS A 69 4.94 -19.77 -5.83
CA LYS A 69 4.86 -20.95 -4.96
C LYS A 69 5.61 -20.77 -3.64
N GLU A 70 6.04 -19.55 -3.36
CA GLU A 70 6.70 -19.25 -2.11
C GLU A 70 5.77 -19.54 -0.92
N PRO A 71 6.24 -20.31 0.09
CA PRO A 71 5.44 -20.58 1.29
C PRO A 71 5.15 -19.32 2.07
N THR A 72 5.98 -18.29 1.88
CA THR A 72 5.87 -17.00 2.55
C THR A 72 6.28 -15.88 1.60
N LEU A 73 5.36 -14.97 1.32
CA LEU A 73 5.65 -13.80 0.51
C LEU A 73 6.49 -12.80 1.30
N ARG A 74 7.61 -12.36 0.69
CA ARG A 74 8.56 -11.40 1.27
C ARG A 74 8.82 -10.25 0.30
N ILE A 75 9.15 -9.09 0.84
CA ILE A 75 9.67 -7.97 0.06
C ILE A 75 11.05 -8.38 -0.45
N ARG A 76 11.29 -8.15 -1.74
CA ARG A 76 12.55 -8.46 -2.41
C ARG A 76 13.40 -7.18 -2.51
N PRO A 77 14.48 -7.04 -1.71
CA PRO A 77 15.34 -5.85 -1.76
C PRO A 77 15.96 -5.61 -3.14
N GLU A 78 16.18 -6.67 -3.91
CA GLU A 78 16.75 -6.63 -5.26
C GLU A 78 15.90 -5.83 -6.26
N ASN A 79 14.61 -5.60 -5.93
CA ASN A 79 13.71 -4.79 -6.74
C ASN A 79 13.90 -3.28 -6.50
N PHE A 80 14.59 -2.89 -5.44
CA PHE A 80 14.91 -1.47 -5.15
C PHE A 80 16.20 -1.07 -5.85
N LYS A 81 16.10 -0.59 -7.09
CA LYS A 81 17.25 -0.30 -7.96
C LYS A 81 17.61 1.18 -8.03
N CYS A 82 16.82 2.07 -7.41
CA CYS A 82 17.03 3.50 -7.42
C CYS A 82 16.59 4.15 -6.11
N GLN A 83 17.00 5.39 -5.88
CA GLN A 83 16.66 6.14 -4.66
C GLN A 83 15.15 6.29 -4.43
N ASN A 84 14.37 6.40 -5.51
CA ASN A 84 12.92 6.60 -5.42
C ASN A 84 12.13 5.27 -5.32
N CYS A 85 12.79 4.12 -5.42
CA CYS A 85 12.09 2.82 -5.39
C CYS A 85 11.41 2.57 -4.04
N MET A 86 12.06 2.94 -2.94
CA MET A 86 11.52 2.81 -1.59
C MET A 86 10.28 3.70 -1.40
N GLN A 87 10.38 4.96 -1.81
CA GLN A 87 9.29 5.92 -1.79
C GLN A 87 8.07 5.41 -2.57
N ALA A 88 8.29 4.98 -3.82
CA ALA A 88 7.24 4.43 -4.67
C ALA A 88 6.62 3.15 -4.08
N PHE A 89 7.43 2.29 -3.46
CA PHE A 89 6.97 1.07 -2.82
C PHE A 89 6.06 1.36 -1.62
N ILE A 90 6.47 2.24 -0.70
CA ILE A 90 5.68 2.61 0.48
C ILE A 90 4.38 3.31 0.06
N ALA A 91 4.44 4.23 -0.92
CA ALA A 91 3.26 4.88 -1.48
C ALA A 91 2.26 3.86 -2.07
N THR A 92 2.76 2.88 -2.85
CA THR A 92 1.93 1.82 -3.43
C THR A 92 1.38 0.88 -2.36
N ALA A 93 2.17 0.54 -1.33
CA ALA A 93 1.69 -0.25 -0.20
C ALA A 93 0.53 0.47 0.52
N PHE A 94 0.64 1.80 0.70
CA PHE A 94 -0.44 2.60 1.26
C PHE A 94 -1.70 2.55 0.39
N LEU A 95 -1.59 2.68 -0.92
CA LEU A 95 -2.74 2.55 -1.84
C LEU A 95 -3.39 1.16 -1.79
N CYS A 96 -2.63 0.11 -1.45
CA CYS A 96 -3.15 -1.26 -1.38
C CYS A 96 -3.80 -1.61 -0.04
N CYS A 97 -3.28 -1.11 1.07
CA CYS A 97 -3.68 -1.54 2.40
C CYS A 97 -3.62 -0.44 3.46
N GLY A 98 -3.37 0.81 3.04
CA GLY A 98 -3.29 1.95 3.93
C GLY A 98 -4.66 2.59 4.18
N THR A 99 -4.82 3.14 5.37
CA THR A 99 -5.93 4.03 5.73
C THR A 99 -5.42 5.19 6.60
N MET A 100 -6.13 6.29 6.58
CA MET A 100 -5.84 7.43 7.44
C MET A 100 -7.15 7.98 7.99
N THR A 101 -7.16 8.30 9.29
CA THR A 101 -8.31 8.97 9.89
C THR A 101 -8.38 10.42 9.45
N ASP A 102 -9.59 10.97 9.53
CA ASP A 102 -9.82 12.40 9.34
C ASP A 102 -9.00 13.21 10.36
N PRO A 103 -8.10 14.11 9.92
CA PRO A 103 -7.25 14.90 10.81
C PRO A 103 -8.02 15.78 11.80
N GLU A 104 -9.27 16.14 11.49
CA GLU A 104 -10.14 16.88 12.43
C GLU A 104 -10.52 16.05 13.65
N LYS A 105 -10.50 14.72 13.53
CA LYS A 105 -10.88 13.78 14.60
C LYS A 105 -9.69 13.24 15.35
N SER A 106 -8.68 12.78 14.64
CA SER A 106 -7.46 12.20 15.23
C SER A 106 -6.37 12.01 14.19
N TYR A 107 -5.12 11.96 14.64
CA TYR A 107 -3.99 11.60 13.81
C TYR A 107 -3.74 10.10 13.91
N ASN A 108 -4.04 9.37 12.86
CA ASN A 108 -3.72 7.95 12.76
C ASN A 108 -3.62 7.54 11.29
N LEU A 109 -2.44 7.11 10.88
CA LEU A 109 -2.18 6.50 9.58
C LEU A 109 -1.79 5.05 9.84
N GLU A 110 -2.42 4.11 9.13
CA GLU A 110 -2.16 2.69 9.35
C GLU A 110 -2.14 1.88 8.05
N PHE A 111 -1.38 0.78 8.08
CA PHE A 111 -1.33 -0.26 7.06
C PHE A 111 -1.87 -1.54 7.66
N LEU A 112 -2.83 -2.18 7.00
CA LEU A 112 -3.43 -3.44 7.42
C LEU A 112 -3.03 -4.57 6.47
N SER A 113 -2.50 -5.67 7.02
CA SER A 113 -2.18 -6.84 6.23
C SER A 113 -2.35 -8.12 7.05
N THR A 114 -2.91 -9.16 6.44
CA THR A 114 -2.94 -10.51 7.01
C THR A 114 -1.60 -11.24 6.86
N ARG A 115 -0.68 -10.70 6.05
CA ARG A 115 0.64 -11.31 5.77
C ARG A 115 1.68 -10.84 6.78
N HIS A 116 1.93 -11.68 7.77
CA HIS A 116 2.79 -11.36 8.92
C HIS A 116 4.20 -10.89 8.50
N TYR A 117 4.89 -11.63 7.65
CA TYR A 117 6.26 -11.29 7.27
C TYR A 117 6.36 -10.02 6.41
N LEU A 118 5.40 -9.77 5.53
CA LEU A 118 5.35 -8.50 4.80
C LEU A 118 5.15 -7.32 5.73
N SER A 119 4.29 -7.49 6.76
CA SER A 119 4.07 -6.45 7.77
C SER A 119 5.32 -6.18 8.59
N GLN A 120 6.05 -7.22 9.01
CA GLN A 120 7.33 -7.03 9.72
C GLN A 120 8.36 -6.30 8.87
N GLN A 121 8.49 -6.67 7.60
CA GLN A 121 9.45 -6.02 6.70
C GLN A 121 9.05 -4.56 6.42
N LEU A 122 7.76 -4.27 6.22
CA LEU A 122 7.28 -2.90 6.05
C LEU A 122 7.51 -2.05 7.32
N GLU A 123 7.25 -2.62 8.51
CA GLU A 123 7.55 -1.95 9.79
C GLU A 123 9.03 -1.57 9.89
N ALA A 124 9.93 -2.53 9.59
CA ALA A 124 11.37 -2.29 9.60
C ALA A 124 11.78 -1.18 8.62
N MET A 125 11.24 -1.20 7.39
CA MET A 125 11.50 -0.18 6.38
C MET A 125 11.05 1.21 6.81
N LEU A 126 9.89 1.32 7.44
CA LEU A 126 9.40 2.59 7.99
C LEU A 126 10.26 3.08 9.15
N ALA A 127 10.70 2.16 10.02
CA ALA A 127 11.57 2.49 11.16
C ALA A 127 12.96 2.97 10.69
N GLU A 128 13.55 2.35 9.68
CA GLU A 128 14.83 2.77 9.08
C GLU A 128 14.78 4.20 8.52
N HIS A 129 13.58 4.67 8.13
CA HIS A 129 13.36 6.04 7.65
C HIS A 129 12.84 7.00 8.74
N ASN A 130 12.94 6.61 10.02
CA ASN A 130 12.55 7.42 11.18
C ASN A 130 11.05 7.81 11.23
N PHE A 131 10.16 7.00 10.66
CA PHE A 131 8.71 7.24 10.75
C PHE A 131 8.08 6.68 12.03
N HIS A 132 8.86 6.05 12.90
CA HIS A 132 8.47 5.55 14.22
C HIS A 132 7.15 4.75 14.21
N PRO A 133 7.05 3.69 13.40
CA PRO A 133 5.85 2.86 13.35
C PRO A 133 5.67 2.06 14.63
N HIS A 134 4.42 1.77 14.94
CA HIS A 134 4.01 0.80 15.95
C HIS A 134 3.27 -0.35 15.28
N ARG A 135 3.31 -1.54 15.88
CA ARG A 135 2.58 -2.69 15.38
C ARG A 135 1.64 -3.26 16.43
N ALA A 136 0.43 -3.64 15.98
CA ALA A 136 -0.55 -4.35 16.78
C ALA A 136 -1.23 -5.45 15.95
N LEU A 137 -1.72 -6.49 16.61
CA LEU A 137 -2.60 -7.48 16.00
C LEU A 137 -4.05 -7.08 16.31
N ARG A 138 -4.84 -6.78 15.28
CA ARG A 138 -6.24 -6.38 15.43
C ARG A 138 -7.13 -7.24 14.53
N LYS A 139 -8.10 -7.93 15.10
CA LYS A 139 -9.05 -8.78 14.37
C LYS A 139 -8.38 -9.76 13.38
N GLY A 140 -7.24 -10.33 13.77
CA GLY A 140 -6.47 -11.26 12.94
C GLY A 140 -5.60 -10.62 11.85
N ALA A 141 -5.58 -9.30 11.74
CA ALA A 141 -4.70 -8.56 10.82
C ALA A 141 -3.56 -7.87 11.57
N ASN A 142 -2.38 -7.86 10.97
CA ASN A 142 -1.27 -7.06 11.44
C ASN A 142 -1.53 -5.60 11.02
N THR A 143 -1.59 -4.72 12.00
CA THR A 143 -1.75 -3.29 11.81
C THR A 143 -0.45 -2.59 12.16
N ILE A 144 0.16 -1.92 11.19
CA ILE A 144 1.29 -1.01 11.40
C ILE A 144 0.70 0.38 11.44
N TYR A 145 0.96 1.17 12.48
CA TYR A 145 0.33 2.48 12.62
C TYR A 145 1.30 3.55 13.14
N ILE A 146 1.02 4.79 12.76
CA ILE A 146 1.71 6.01 13.17
C ILE A 146 0.66 6.99 13.68
N LYS A 147 0.88 7.57 14.87
CA LYS A 147 -0.07 8.49 15.54
C LYS A 147 0.45 9.90 15.70
N ALA A 148 1.76 10.11 15.67
CA ALA A 148 2.35 11.43 15.77
C ALA A 148 2.10 12.20 14.47
N ALA A 149 1.51 13.39 14.56
CA ALA A 149 1.13 14.18 13.39
C ALA A 149 2.34 14.54 12.53
N ASP A 150 3.46 14.93 13.13
CA ASP A 150 4.73 15.24 12.47
C ASP A 150 5.26 14.04 11.67
N HIS A 151 5.28 12.84 12.25
CA HIS A 151 5.71 11.64 11.52
C HIS A 151 4.75 11.27 10.39
N ILE A 152 3.43 11.54 10.51
CA ILE A 152 2.46 11.35 9.44
C ILE A 152 2.72 12.36 8.31
N GLU A 153 2.97 13.64 8.64
CA GLU A 153 3.33 14.69 7.69
C GLU A 153 4.58 14.29 6.89
N ASP A 154 5.63 13.84 7.59
CA ASP A 154 6.88 13.39 6.98
C ASP A 154 6.66 12.18 6.05
N LEU A 155 5.89 11.18 6.49
CA LEU A 155 5.59 10.00 5.69
C LEU A 155 4.76 10.35 4.45
N LEU A 156 3.74 11.20 4.57
CA LEU A 156 2.95 11.68 3.43
C LEU A 156 3.81 12.44 2.43
N THR A 157 4.69 13.31 2.92
CA THR A 157 5.65 14.03 2.09
C THR A 157 6.60 13.06 1.38
N PHE A 158 7.14 12.09 2.11
CA PHE A 158 7.99 11.03 1.55
C PHE A 158 7.27 10.24 0.45
N MET A 159 6.01 9.89 0.63
CA MET A 159 5.18 9.20 -0.37
C MET A 159 4.80 10.08 -1.58
N GLY A 160 5.15 11.37 -1.58
CA GLY A 160 4.78 12.31 -2.63
C GLY A 160 3.36 12.89 -2.49
N ALA A 161 2.72 12.72 -1.33
CA ALA A 161 1.39 13.24 -1.02
C ALA A 161 1.44 14.60 -0.29
N GLY A 162 2.26 15.53 -0.76
CA GLY A 162 2.51 16.83 -0.10
C GLY A 162 1.25 17.64 0.19
N GLY A 163 0.24 17.60 -0.70
CA GLY A 163 -1.05 18.27 -0.44
C GLY A 163 -1.82 17.67 0.75
N ALA A 164 -1.67 16.38 1.02
CA ALA A 164 -2.25 15.74 2.21
C ALA A 164 -1.45 16.09 3.47
N ALA A 165 -0.12 16.14 3.36
CA ALA A 165 0.76 16.57 4.46
C ALA A 165 0.45 18.00 4.90
N MET A 166 0.27 18.92 3.95
CA MET A 166 -0.11 20.31 4.26
C MET A 166 -1.44 20.41 5.01
N ARG A 167 -2.45 19.62 4.63
CA ARG A 167 -3.75 19.61 5.35
C ARG A 167 -3.60 19.14 6.80
N ILE A 168 -2.72 18.18 7.08
CA ILE A 168 -2.43 17.75 8.45
C ILE A 168 -1.75 18.88 9.23
N MET A 169 -0.77 19.54 8.62
CA MET A 169 -0.05 20.66 9.21
C MET A 169 -1.00 21.82 9.55
N ASP A 170 -1.85 22.22 8.62
CA ASP A 170 -2.84 23.28 8.83
C ASP A 170 -3.81 22.93 10.00
N GLN A 171 -4.30 21.69 10.06
CA GLN A 171 -5.17 21.24 11.13
C GLN A 171 -4.45 21.22 12.49
N ARG A 172 -3.19 20.81 12.53
CA ARG A 172 -2.37 20.83 13.74
C ARG A 172 -2.19 22.25 14.25
N MET A 173 -1.81 23.20 13.38
CA MET A 173 -1.68 24.61 13.73
C MET A 173 -3.00 25.18 14.26
N TYR A 174 -4.12 24.86 13.62
CA TYR A 174 -5.43 25.29 14.09
C TYR A 174 -5.76 24.75 15.49
N ASN A 175 -5.42 23.48 15.77
CA ASN A 175 -5.66 22.87 17.09
C ASN A 175 -4.77 23.47 18.18
N GLU A 176 -3.52 23.85 17.85
CA GLU A 176 -2.58 24.49 18.80
C GLU A 176 -2.95 25.94 19.14
N MET A 177 -3.72 26.63 18.27
CA MET A 177 -4.18 27.99 18.50
C MET A 177 -5.49 28.08 19.32
N ARG A 178 -6.11 26.97 19.64
CA ARG A 178 -7.36 26.89 20.44
C ARG A 178 -7.10 26.56 21.89
#